data_22506ed748866e9ba871fa438b3d4afc
#
_entry.id   22506ed748866e9ba871fa438b3d4afc
#
_cell.length_a   1.000
_cell.length_b   1.000
_cell.length_c   1.000
_cell.angle_alpha   90.00
_cell.angle_beta   90.00
_cell.angle_gamma   90.00
#
_symmetry.space_group_name_H-M   'P 1'
#
loop_
_entity.id
_entity.type
_entity.pdbx_description
1 polymer ?
#
loop_
_entity_poly.entity_id
_entity_poly.type
_entity_poly.pdbx_seq_one_letter_code
_entity_poly.pdbx_strand_id
1 'polypeptide(L)'
;ISSSKLTLTPNANWHGVANIKVYASDGSVKDSTSFKFIVKSVNNLPTAFEWVSSALDTINITKTNLATNYKLEWTTSKDEADGDTIDYLLYAGTGTYPKVDVYDTTSTTVLIPYQAFLENTFEQIPMVSGATVRFSVYAHDGTDSVKVTGDDRVVYVNRYEYLSTADDQIPTDFALHENYPNPFNPTTTLRFDLPEVSDV
;
A
#
# COMPACT_ATOMS: atom_id res chain seq x y z
N ILE A 1 52.36 -35.31 -21.37
CA ILE A 1 51.26 -34.42 -21.80
C ILE A 1 50.63 -33.88 -20.54
N SER A 2 50.77 -32.60 -20.31
CA SER A 2 50.03 -31.89 -19.22
C SER A 2 48.58 -31.68 -19.69
N SER A 3 47.58 -32.13 -18.93
CA SER A 3 46.20 -31.85 -19.25
C SER A 3 45.87 -30.40 -18.95
N SER A 4 45.52 -29.62 -19.97
CA SER A 4 45.10 -28.22 -19.82
C SER A 4 43.58 -28.14 -19.63
N LYS A 5 43.18 -27.40 -18.64
CA LYS A 5 41.74 -27.16 -18.32
C LYS A 5 41.38 -25.73 -18.76
N LEU A 6 40.33 -25.60 -19.57
CA LEU A 6 39.72 -24.31 -19.86
C LEU A 6 38.60 -24.07 -18.85
N THR A 7 38.64 -22.95 -18.17
CA THR A 7 37.55 -22.47 -17.29
C THR A 7 36.95 -21.23 -17.90
N LEU A 8 35.64 -21.19 -17.99
CA LEU A 8 34.88 -20.04 -18.45
C LEU A 8 34.05 -19.50 -17.28
N THR A 9 34.18 -18.21 -17.03
CA THR A 9 33.41 -17.52 -15.99
C THR A 9 32.68 -16.36 -16.65
N PRO A 10 31.34 -16.36 -16.67
CA PRO A 10 30.58 -15.23 -17.19
C PRO A 10 30.76 -14.01 -16.29
N ASN A 11 30.50 -12.82 -16.82
CA ASN A 11 30.32 -11.64 -15.99
C ASN A 11 29.11 -11.81 -15.06
N ALA A 12 29.13 -11.11 -13.93
CA ALA A 12 27.97 -11.07 -13.04
C ALA A 12 26.71 -10.61 -13.83
N ASN A 13 25.59 -11.26 -13.57
CA ASN A 13 24.29 -11.00 -14.19
C ASN A 13 24.23 -11.21 -15.72
N TRP A 14 25.29 -11.73 -16.35
CA TRP A 14 25.24 -12.05 -17.77
C TRP A 14 24.55 -13.40 -17.99
N HIS A 15 23.55 -13.43 -18.84
CA HIS A 15 22.89 -14.63 -19.33
C HIS A 15 22.76 -14.62 -20.86
N GLY A 16 22.59 -15.77 -21.46
CA GLY A 16 22.49 -15.89 -22.92
C GLY A 16 23.34 -17.00 -23.50
N VAL A 17 23.61 -16.90 -24.80
CA VAL A 17 24.39 -17.89 -25.57
C VAL A 17 25.60 -17.23 -26.17
N ALA A 18 26.80 -17.75 -25.84
CA ALA A 18 28.05 -17.36 -26.48
C ALA A 18 28.60 -18.54 -27.31
N ASN A 19 29.04 -18.26 -28.51
CA ASN A 19 29.78 -19.23 -29.34
C ASN A 19 31.27 -19.11 -29.04
N ILE A 20 31.81 -20.15 -28.42
CA ILE A 20 33.24 -20.19 -28.02
C ILE A 20 33.99 -21.01 -29.07
N LYS A 21 35.10 -20.45 -29.58
CA LYS A 21 36.04 -21.16 -30.45
C LYS A 21 37.38 -21.20 -29.76
N VAL A 22 37.89 -22.43 -29.56
CA VAL A 22 39.19 -22.65 -28.93
C VAL A 22 40.17 -23.10 -30.00
N TYR A 23 41.36 -22.56 -29.95
CA TYR A 23 42.43 -22.90 -30.86
C TYR A 23 43.58 -23.55 -30.08
N ALA A 24 44.15 -24.60 -30.66
CA ALA A 24 45.39 -25.19 -30.24
C ALA A 24 46.44 -24.99 -31.34
N SER A 25 47.68 -24.65 -30.99
CA SER A 25 48.76 -24.49 -31.93
C SER A 25 50.07 -24.93 -31.29
N ASP A 26 50.91 -25.59 -32.05
CA ASP A 26 52.28 -25.97 -31.73
C ASP A 26 53.34 -25.00 -32.33
N GLY A 27 52.83 -23.90 -32.94
CA GLY A 27 53.65 -22.90 -33.65
C GLY A 27 53.72 -23.12 -35.15
N SER A 28 53.49 -24.31 -35.63
CA SER A 28 53.52 -24.68 -37.06
C SER A 28 52.15 -25.05 -37.58
N VAL A 29 51.35 -25.78 -36.79
CA VAL A 29 50.00 -26.21 -37.11
C VAL A 29 49.04 -25.63 -36.10
N LYS A 30 47.82 -25.36 -36.58
CA LYS A 30 46.72 -24.85 -35.77
C LYS A 30 45.47 -25.65 -36.01
N ASP A 31 44.84 -26.14 -34.93
CA ASP A 31 43.54 -26.76 -34.95
C ASP A 31 42.55 -25.96 -34.07
N SER A 32 41.24 -26.14 -34.31
CA SER A 32 40.23 -25.44 -33.55
C SER A 32 38.97 -26.24 -33.38
N THR A 33 38.32 -26.07 -32.25
CA THR A 33 36.98 -26.59 -31.96
C THR A 33 36.06 -25.47 -31.49
N SER A 34 34.74 -25.65 -31.69
CA SER A 34 33.76 -24.67 -31.29
C SER A 34 32.63 -25.32 -30.50
N PHE A 35 32.11 -24.62 -29.50
CA PHE A 35 30.95 -25.07 -28.73
C PHE A 35 30.12 -23.85 -28.28
N LYS A 36 28.87 -24.12 -27.94
CA LYS A 36 27.97 -23.11 -27.34
C LYS A 36 28.15 -23.11 -25.83
N PHE A 37 28.38 -21.95 -25.27
CA PHE A 37 28.34 -21.70 -23.84
C PHE A 37 27.02 -21.01 -23.50
N ILE A 38 26.16 -21.67 -22.71
CA ILE A 38 24.82 -21.23 -22.39
C ILE A 38 24.77 -20.93 -20.90
N VAL A 39 24.45 -19.70 -20.55
CA VAL A 39 24.16 -19.28 -19.18
C VAL A 39 22.65 -18.99 -19.09
N LYS A 40 21.97 -19.72 -18.24
CA LYS A 40 20.53 -19.53 -18.03
C LYS A 40 20.32 -18.28 -17.16
N SER A 41 19.28 -17.52 -17.45
CA SER A 41 18.79 -16.47 -16.55
C SER A 41 18.34 -17.08 -15.23
N VAL A 42 18.64 -16.40 -14.14
CA VAL A 42 18.12 -16.70 -12.80
C VAL A 42 17.51 -15.41 -12.30
N ASN A 43 16.22 -15.46 -11.92
CA ASN A 43 15.53 -14.29 -11.40
C ASN A 43 16.24 -13.73 -10.16
N ASN A 44 16.37 -12.43 -10.10
CA ASN A 44 16.88 -11.69 -8.95
C ASN A 44 15.72 -10.94 -8.29
N LEU A 45 15.84 -10.70 -6.99
CA LEU A 45 14.83 -9.95 -6.25
C LEU A 45 14.85 -8.46 -6.66
N PRO A 46 13.68 -7.80 -6.67
CA PRO A 46 13.61 -6.35 -6.72
C PRO A 46 14.49 -5.68 -5.64
N THR A 47 15.07 -4.53 -5.96
CA THR A 47 15.88 -3.79 -4.98
C THR A 47 15.02 -3.26 -3.83
N ALA A 48 15.64 -3.14 -2.64
CA ALA A 48 14.99 -2.54 -1.48
C ALA A 48 14.54 -1.10 -1.78
N PHE A 49 13.40 -0.70 -1.23
CA PHE A 49 12.81 0.62 -1.37
C PHE A 49 12.13 1.05 -0.07
N GLU A 50 11.81 2.32 0.08
CA GLU A 50 11.41 2.93 1.34
C GLU A 50 10.20 3.86 1.18
N TRP A 51 9.44 4.06 2.27
CA TRP A 51 8.44 5.12 2.32
C TRP A 51 9.11 6.50 2.27
N VAL A 52 8.55 7.43 1.46
CA VAL A 52 9.05 8.81 1.36
C VAL A 52 8.65 9.66 2.56
N SER A 53 7.56 9.32 3.25
CA SER A 53 7.00 10.13 4.34
C SER A 53 6.94 9.36 5.66
N SER A 54 6.66 10.07 6.77
CA SER A 54 6.66 9.50 8.13
C SER A 54 5.65 8.36 8.34
N ALA A 55 5.89 7.50 9.33
CA ALA A 55 5.14 6.27 9.55
C ALA A 55 3.73 6.47 10.15
N LEU A 56 3.45 7.63 10.73
CA LEU A 56 2.18 7.93 11.42
C LEU A 56 1.54 9.18 10.83
N ASP A 57 0.24 9.11 10.63
CA ASP A 57 -0.56 10.23 10.15
C ASP A 57 -1.99 10.18 10.68
N THR A 58 -2.67 11.32 10.64
CA THR A 58 -4.08 11.44 11.04
C THR A 58 -4.84 12.22 9.97
N ILE A 59 -5.96 11.67 9.53
CA ILE A 59 -6.89 12.36 8.63
C ILE A 59 -8.23 12.56 9.33
N ASN A 60 -8.79 13.77 9.19
CA ASN A 60 -10.12 14.10 9.67
C ASN A 60 -11.07 14.22 8.48
N ILE A 61 -12.07 13.37 8.44
CA ILE A 61 -13.06 13.34 7.35
C ILE A 61 -14.29 14.14 7.77
N THR A 62 -14.69 15.04 6.89
CA THR A 62 -15.89 15.89 7.04
C THR A 62 -16.79 15.70 5.81
N LYS A 63 -18.01 16.26 5.86
CA LYS A 63 -18.92 16.24 4.70
C LYS A 63 -18.43 17.05 3.50
N THR A 64 -17.45 17.95 3.72
CA THR A 64 -16.97 18.90 2.70
C THR A 64 -15.62 18.54 2.10
N ASN A 65 -14.87 17.56 2.66
CA ASN A 65 -13.53 17.22 2.19
C ASN A 65 -13.40 15.81 1.58
N LEU A 66 -14.48 15.17 1.19
CA LEU A 66 -14.50 13.79 0.68
C LEU A 66 -13.63 13.60 -0.57
N ALA A 67 -13.51 14.62 -1.40
CA ALA A 67 -12.68 14.61 -2.60
C ALA A 67 -11.18 14.88 -2.34
N THR A 68 -10.81 15.23 -1.09
CA THR A 68 -9.41 15.39 -0.70
C THR A 68 -8.70 14.05 -0.75
N ASN A 69 -7.46 14.03 -1.26
CA ASN A 69 -6.68 12.81 -1.37
C ASN A 69 -5.65 12.68 -0.25
N TYR A 70 -5.57 11.49 0.32
CA TYR A 70 -4.43 11.05 1.09
C TYR A 70 -3.37 10.50 0.15
N LYS A 71 -2.13 11.01 0.23
CA LYS A 71 -1.02 10.61 -0.64
C LYS A 71 -0.16 9.57 0.07
N LEU A 72 0.00 8.41 -0.55
CA LEU A 72 1.04 7.43 -0.24
C LEU A 72 2.14 7.53 -1.29
N GLU A 73 3.39 7.52 -0.86
CA GLU A 73 4.56 7.64 -1.74
C GLU A 73 5.73 6.83 -1.20
N TRP A 74 6.45 6.17 -2.10
CA TRP A 74 7.63 5.37 -1.82
C TRP A 74 8.70 5.59 -2.88
N THR A 75 9.94 5.18 -2.58
CA THR A 75 11.06 5.26 -3.53
C THR A 75 10.97 4.15 -4.57
N THR A 76 11.61 4.36 -5.72
CA THR A 76 11.60 3.37 -6.80
C THR A 76 12.41 2.14 -6.42
N SER A 77 11.83 0.95 -6.58
CA SER A 77 12.52 -0.32 -6.68
C SER A 77 12.88 -0.61 -8.14
N LYS A 78 13.91 -1.41 -8.36
CA LYS A 78 14.39 -1.81 -9.69
C LYS A 78 14.76 -3.28 -9.69
N ASP A 79 14.69 -3.88 -10.86
CA ASP A 79 15.40 -5.11 -11.17
C ASP A 79 16.57 -4.78 -12.11
N GLU A 80 17.75 -4.57 -11.51
CA GLU A 80 18.95 -4.18 -12.27
C GLU A 80 19.65 -5.37 -12.94
N ALA A 81 19.36 -6.59 -12.48
CA ALA A 81 20.02 -7.78 -12.94
C ALA A 81 19.32 -8.41 -14.17
N ASP A 82 18.02 -8.46 -14.14
CA ASP A 82 17.19 -9.09 -15.17
C ASP A 82 16.49 -8.07 -16.06
N GLY A 83 16.28 -6.86 -15.55
CA GLY A 83 15.66 -5.74 -16.26
C GLY A 83 14.15 -5.86 -16.35
N ASP A 84 13.55 -6.63 -15.46
CA ASP A 84 12.11 -6.83 -15.40
C ASP A 84 11.38 -5.57 -14.94
N THR A 85 10.13 -5.42 -15.38
CA THR A 85 9.28 -4.32 -14.96
C THR A 85 8.82 -4.55 -13.52
N ILE A 86 8.90 -3.51 -12.70
CA ILE A 86 8.44 -3.56 -11.31
C ILE A 86 7.01 -3.03 -11.24
N ASP A 87 6.12 -3.86 -10.72
CA ASP A 87 4.78 -3.49 -10.28
C ASP A 87 4.76 -3.38 -8.75
N TYR A 88 3.90 -2.50 -8.21
CA TYR A 88 3.74 -2.31 -6.78
C TYR A 88 2.35 -2.76 -6.35
N LEU A 89 2.33 -3.71 -5.42
CA LEU A 89 1.12 -4.23 -4.79
C LEU A 89 0.91 -3.53 -3.45
N LEU A 90 -0.09 -2.66 -3.36
CA LEU A 90 -0.45 -1.95 -2.15
C LEU A 90 -1.54 -2.71 -1.41
N TYR A 91 -1.28 -3.03 -0.15
CA TYR A 91 -2.20 -3.67 0.77
C TYR A 91 -2.69 -2.71 1.83
N ALA A 92 -3.97 -2.76 2.16
CA ALA A 92 -4.57 -2.03 3.27
C ALA A 92 -5.31 -2.97 4.23
N GLY A 93 -5.36 -2.61 5.50
CA GLY A 93 -6.12 -3.36 6.50
C GLY A 93 -6.41 -2.52 7.73
N THR A 94 -7.54 -2.79 8.39
CA THR A 94 -7.92 -2.19 9.66
C THR A 94 -7.64 -3.16 10.80
N GLY A 95 -7.14 -2.71 11.92
CA GLY A 95 -6.94 -3.40 13.18
C GLY A 95 -6.96 -4.93 13.18
N THR A 96 -8.14 -5.51 13.28
CA THR A 96 -8.39 -6.96 13.34
C THR A 96 -8.66 -7.62 11.98
N TYR A 97 -8.88 -6.83 10.94
CA TYR A 97 -9.17 -7.35 9.61
C TYR A 97 -7.88 -7.59 8.82
N PRO A 98 -7.80 -8.69 8.06
CA PRO A 98 -6.64 -8.97 7.23
C PRO A 98 -6.44 -7.87 6.19
N LYS A 99 -5.19 -7.66 5.78
CA LYS A 99 -4.87 -6.78 4.68
C LYS A 99 -5.42 -7.35 3.38
N VAL A 100 -6.01 -6.49 2.57
CA VAL A 100 -6.51 -6.82 1.23
C VAL A 100 -5.77 -6.01 0.19
N ASP A 101 -5.68 -6.53 -1.03
CA ASP A 101 -5.14 -5.81 -2.17
C ASP A 101 -6.00 -4.59 -2.48
N VAL A 102 -5.37 -3.43 -2.57
CA VAL A 102 -6.08 -2.17 -2.83
C VAL A 102 -5.72 -1.63 -4.21
N TYR A 103 -4.44 -1.70 -4.57
CA TYR A 103 -3.93 -1.21 -5.85
C TYR A 103 -2.81 -2.11 -6.36
N ASP A 104 -2.80 -2.29 -7.69
CA ASP A 104 -1.69 -2.80 -8.47
C ASP A 104 -1.28 -1.68 -9.44
N THR A 105 -0.02 -1.25 -9.40
CA THR A 105 0.44 -0.07 -10.13
C THR A 105 1.94 -0.05 -10.37
N THR A 106 2.36 0.51 -11.49
CA THR A 106 3.76 0.84 -11.78
C THR A 106 4.20 2.19 -11.18
N SER A 107 3.26 2.95 -10.62
CA SER A 107 3.52 4.26 -9.99
C SER A 107 4.08 4.09 -8.58
N THR A 108 5.02 4.95 -8.20
CA THR A 108 5.51 5.08 -6.82
C THR A 108 4.65 5.98 -5.93
N THR A 109 3.49 6.38 -6.44
CA THR A 109 2.54 7.26 -5.73
C THR A 109 1.12 6.78 -5.95
N VAL A 110 0.35 6.71 -4.86
CA VAL A 110 -1.09 6.44 -4.87
C VAL A 110 -1.81 7.56 -4.14
N LEU A 111 -2.90 8.04 -4.72
CA LEU A 111 -3.80 9.04 -4.16
C LEU A 111 -5.11 8.36 -3.76
N ILE A 112 -5.44 8.38 -2.48
CA ILE A 112 -6.64 7.74 -1.93
C ILE A 112 -7.62 8.82 -1.49
N PRO A 113 -8.77 8.99 -2.15
CA PRO A 113 -9.79 9.95 -1.71
C PRO A 113 -10.28 9.63 -0.30
N TYR A 114 -10.58 10.65 0.50
CA TYR A 114 -11.14 10.46 1.85
C TYR A 114 -12.47 9.69 1.82
N GLN A 115 -13.24 9.83 0.76
CA GLN A 115 -14.44 9.02 0.53
C GLN A 115 -14.14 7.53 0.54
N ALA A 116 -13.03 7.08 -0.06
CA ALA A 116 -12.65 5.67 -0.11
C ALA A 116 -12.38 5.08 1.29
N PHE A 117 -11.91 5.89 2.25
CA PHE A 117 -11.78 5.45 3.64
C PHE A 117 -13.16 5.21 4.29
N LEU A 118 -14.16 6.05 3.99
CA LEU A 118 -15.53 5.81 4.48
C LEU A 118 -16.10 4.50 3.96
N GLU A 119 -15.98 4.29 2.66
CA GLU A 119 -16.55 3.12 1.98
C GLU A 119 -15.85 1.82 2.38
N ASN A 120 -14.51 1.79 2.38
CA ASN A 120 -13.77 0.55 2.56
C ASN A 120 -13.41 0.25 4.03
N THR A 121 -13.23 1.28 4.87
CA THR A 121 -12.83 1.08 6.26
C THR A 121 -14.02 0.93 7.17
N PHE A 122 -15.01 1.83 7.04
CA PHE A 122 -16.11 1.91 7.99
C PHE A 122 -17.35 1.11 7.58
N GLU A 123 -17.42 0.57 6.38
CA GLU A 123 -18.47 -0.38 6.01
C GLU A 123 -18.50 -1.60 6.95
N GLN A 124 -17.31 -2.08 7.32
CA GLN A 124 -17.16 -3.24 8.21
C GLN A 124 -17.29 -2.89 9.70
N ILE A 125 -17.10 -1.61 10.07
CA ILE A 125 -17.16 -1.12 11.45
C ILE A 125 -18.00 0.17 11.55
N PRO A 126 -19.30 0.12 11.21
CA PRO A 126 -20.13 1.32 11.06
C PRO A 126 -20.36 2.12 12.35
N MET A 127 -20.16 1.50 13.51
CA MET A 127 -20.50 2.10 14.82
C MET A 127 -19.35 2.92 15.45
N VAL A 128 -18.19 3.00 14.80
CA VAL A 128 -17.05 3.74 15.34
C VAL A 128 -16.81 5.05 14.60
N SER A 129 -16.39 6.08 15.33
CA SER A 129 -16.04 7.39 14.77
C SER A 129 -14.60 7.50 14.27
N GLY A 130 -13.76 6.52 14.58
CA GLY A 130 -12.38 6.50 14.14
C GLY A 130 -11.84 5.08 14.03
N ALA A 131 -10.89 4.89 13.12
CA ALA A 131 -10.23 3.60 12.88
C ALA A 131 -8.78 3.82 12.45
N THR A 132 -7.93 2.83 12.72
CA THR A 132 -6.55 2.80 12.25
C THR A 132 -6.45 1.93 11.01
N VAL A 133 -5.96 2.51 9.92
CA VAL A 133 -5.65 1.81 8.67
C VAL A 133 -4.14 1.63 8.56
N ARG A 134 -3.71 0.43 8.19
CA ARG A 134 -2.32 0.07 7.98
C ARG A 134 -2.10 -0.25 6.51
N PHE A 135 -1.09 0.38 5.91
CA PHE A 135 -0.68 0.13 4.54
C PHE A 135 0.67 -0.56 4.51
N SER A 136 0.82 -1.53 3.64
CA SER A 136 2.11 -2.08 3.23
C SER A 136 2.18 -2.15 1.71
N VAL A 137 3.37 -2.00 1.15
CA VAL A 137 3.59 -2.08 -0.29
C VAL A 137 4.70 -3.09 -0.58
N TYR A 138 4.53 -3.82 -1.67
CA TYR A 138 5.50 -4.79 -2.17
C TYR A 138 5.85 -4.42 -3.60
N ALA A 139 7.15 -4.40 -3.91
CA ALA A 139 7.65 -4.36 -5.27
C ALA A 139 7.70 -5.79 -5.81
N HIS A 140 7.15 -6.04 -6.98
CA HIS A 140 7.02 -7.35 -7.61
C HIS A 140 7.54 -7.31 -9.05
N ASP A 141 8.35 -8.28 -9.45
CA ASP A 141 8.99 -8.39 -10.77
C ASP A 141 8.29 -9.42 -11.69
N GLY A 142 7.15 -9.97 -11.26
CA GLY A 142 6.45 -11.05 -11.95
C GLY A 142 6.75 -12.44 -11.38
N THR A 143 7.81 -12.61 -10.60
CA THR A 143 8.25 -13.87 -9.99
C THR A 143 8.38 -13.76 -8.48
N ASP A 144 9.10 -12.75 -8.02
CA ASP A 144 9.41 -12.51 -6.62
C ASP A 144 8.90 -11.14 -6.14
N SER A 145 8.85 -10.96 -4.82
CA SER A 145 8.38 -9.71 -4.22
C SER A 145 9.26 -9.28 -3.05
N VAL A 146 9.50 -7.98 -2.94
CA VAL A 146 10.19 -7.36 -1.82
C VAL A 146 9.27 -6.34 -1.15
N LYS A 147 9.09 -6.48 0.17
CA LYS A 147 8.32 -5.52 0.96
C LYS A 147 9.09 -4.22 1.13
N VAL A 148 8.37 -3.10 1.18
CA VAL A 148 8.92 -1.80 1.58
C VAL A 148 9.69 -1.91 2.89
N THR A 149 10.85 -1.26 2.96
CA THR A 149 11.71 -1.25 4.15
C THR A 149 11.06 -0.46 5.29
N GLY A 150 11.21 -0.97 6.50
CA GLY A 150 10.66 -0.37 7.71
C GLY A 150 9.24 -0.83 8.03
N ASP A 151 8.58 -0.07 8.90
CA ASP A 151 7.25 -0.38 9.39
C ASP A 151 6.15 -0.04 8.36
N ASP A 152 5.00 -0.67 8.52
CA ASP A 152 3.80 -0.33 7.77
C ASP A 152 3.43 1.15 7.99
N ARG A 153 2.90 1.79 6.95
CA ARG A 153 2.31 3.11 7.07
C ARG A 153 1.01 3.02 7.88
N VAL A 154 0.92 3.78 8.96
CA VAL A 154 -0.23 3.77 9.87
C VAL A 154 -0.95 5.11 9.77
N VAL A 155 -2.26 5.07 9.48
CA VAL A 155 -3.10 6.25 9.36
C VAL A 155 -4.28 6.12 10.31
N TYR A 156 -4.45 7.08 11.21
CA TYR A 156 -5.66 7.18 12.00
C TYR A 156 -6.70 8.00 11.24
N VAL A 157 -7.82 7.37 10.92
CA VAL A 157 -8.94 7.97 10.19
C VAL A 157 -10.02 8.34 11.20
N ASN A 158 -10.27 9.63 11.37
CA ASN A 158 -11.33 10.17 12.21
C ASN A 158 -12.47 10.69 11.35
N ARG A 159 -13.69 10.22 11.58
CA ARG A 159 -14.91 10.65 10.88
C ARG A 159 -15.96 11.23 11.83
N TYR A 160 -15.57 11.64 13.03
CA TYR A 160 -16.51 12.18 14.01
C TYR A 160 -17.33 13.35 13.44
N GLU A 161 -16.67 14.32 12.81
CA GLU A 161 -17.34 15.46 12.19
C GLU A 161 -18.20 15.10 10.97
N TYR A 162 -17.84 14.02 10.26
CA TYR A 162 -18.66 13.50 9.16
C TYR A 162 -19.99 12.91 9.66
N LEU A 163 -19.96 12.24 10.81
CA LEU A 163 -21.15 11.64 11.43
C LEU A 163 -22.01 12.67 12.13
N SER A 164 -21.43 13.76 12.59
CA SER A 164 -22.19 14.81 13.29
C SER A 164 -23.24 15.42 12.35
N THR A 165 -24.45 15.53 12.84
CA THR A 165 -25.53 16.27 12.17
C THR A 165 -25.52 17.72 12.66
N ALA A 166 -26.12 18.62 11.90
CA ALA A 166 -26.28 19.99 12.37
C ALA A 166 -27.11 20.07 13.68
N ASP A 167 -27.89 19.00 13.93
CA ASP A 167 -28.70 18.85 15.15
C ASP A 167 -27.88 18.30 16.34
N ASP A 168 -26.65 17.78 16.11
CA ASP A 168 -25.74 17.30 17.17
C ASP A 168 -24.90 18.44 17.80
N GLN A 169 -25.14 19.67 17.43
CA GLN A 169 -24.57 20.81 18.17
C GLN A 169 -25.21 20.80 19.55
N ILE A 170 -24.35 20.78 20.59
CA ILE A 170 -24.84 20.99 21.96
C ILE A 170 -25.63 22.29 21.94
N PRO A 171 -26.92 22.27 22.34
CA PRO A 171 -27.74 23.47 22.37
C PRO A 171 -27.04 24.56 23.19
N THR A 172 -27.15 25.81 22.76
CA THR A 172 -26.55 26.93 23.49
C THR A 172 -27.41 27.37 24.67
N ASP A 173 -28.68 27.01 24.67
CA ASP A 173 -29.66 27.42 25.68
C ASP A 173 -30.49 26.21 26.14
N PHE A 174 -30.89 26.26 27.41
CA PHE A 174 -31.87 25.30 27.91
C PHE A 174 -33.24 25.59 27.28
N ALA A 175 -33.86 24.58 26.69
CA ALA A 175 -35.20 24.67 26.13
C ALA A 175 -36.01 23.43 26.44
N LEU A 176 -37.29 23.64 26.73
CA LEU A 176 -38.31 22.60 26.79
C LEU A 176 -39.30 22.87 25.66
N HIS A 177 -39.41 21.93 24.73
CA HIS A 177 -40.31 22.02 23.58
C HIS A 177 -41.71 21.53 23.92
N GLU A 178 -42.71 21.96 23.14
CA GLU A 178 -44.05 21.49 23.30
C GLU A 178 -44.09 19.98 23.03
N ASN A 179 -44.93 19.29 23.82
CA ASN A 179 -45.15 17.86 23.66
C ASN A 179 -45.90 17.55 22.37
N TYR A 180 -45.50 16.50 21.67
CA TYR A 180 -46.18 16.04 20.46
C TYR A 180 -46.43 14.53 20.50
N PRO A 181 -47.65 14.08 20.14
CA PRO A 181 -48.85 14.86 19.85
C PRO A 181 -49.45 15.54 21.10
N ASN A 182 -50.16 16.63 20.88
CA ASN A 182 -50.92 17.33 21.92
C ASN A 182 -52.28 17.75 21.36
N PRO A 183 -53.45 17.25 21.84
CA PRO A 183 -53.59 16.27 22.93
C PRO A 183 -53.03 14.89 22.65
N PHE A 184 -52.55 14.19 23.67
CA PHE A 184 -51.92 12.86 23.53
C PHE A 184 -52.90 11.71 23.93
N ASN A 185 -52.67 10.51 23.32
CA ASN A 185 -53.39 9.29 23.64
C ASN A 185 -52.61 8.05 23.12
N PRO A 186 -52.11 7.16 23.95
CA PRO A 186 -51.86 7.31 25.38
C PRO A 186 -50.47 7.89 25.67
N THR A 187 -49.65 8.15 24.64
CA THR A 187 -48.26 8.59 24.77
C THR A 187 -48.02 9.92 24.05
N THR A 188 -47.09 10.69 24.57
CA THR A 188 -46.54 11.89 23.93
C THR A 188 -45.02 11.92 24.09
N THR A 189 -44.31 12.64 23.24
CA THR A 189 -42.89 12.87 23.33
C THR A 189 -42.62 14.27 23.84
N LEU A 190 -41.75 14.40 24.85
CA LEU A 190 -41.19 15.66 25.29
C LEU A 190 -39.78 15.78 24.76
N ARG A 191 -39.47 16.88 24.10
CA ARG A 191 -38.09 17.22 23.64
C ARG A 191 -37.58 18.36 24.51
N PHE A 192 -36.33 18.23 24.95
CA PHE A 192 -35.64 19.26 25.70
C PHE A 192 -34.20 19.40 25.21
N ASP A 193 -33.64 20.57 25.32
CA ASP A 193 -32.27 20.89 24.91
C ASP A 193 -31.46 21.25 26.16
N LEU A 194 -30.27 20.61 26.28
CA LEU A 194 -29.33 20.84 27.40
C LEU A 194 -28.01 21.36 26.84
N PRO A 195 -27.55 22.58 27.23
CA PRO A 195 -26.29 23.15 26.73
C PRO A 195 -25.03 22.54 27.36
N GLU A 196 -25.18 21.68 28.35
CA GLU A 196 -24.06 20.97 29.01
C GLU A 196 -24.47 19.57 29.45
N VAL A 197 -23.47 18.74 29.78
CA VAL A 197 -23.74 17.40 30.33
C VAL A 197 -24.38 17.56 31.70
N SER A 198 -25.61 17.13 31.82
CA SER A 198 -26.41 17.19 33.06
C SER A 198 -27.07 15.85 33.32
N ASP A 199 -27.17 15.47 34.58
CA ASP A 199 -27.97 14.31 34.99
C ASP A 199 -29.46 14.72 34.96
N VAL A 200 -30.30 13.90 34.32
CA VAL A 200 -31.75 14.10 34.15
C VAL A 200 -32.50 12.99 34.83
#